data_899ab103e8a44a13e69dbb4bf70cd11f
#
_entry.id   899ab103e8a44a13e69dbb4bf70cd11f
#
_cell.length_a   1.000
_cell.length_b   1.000
_cell.length_c   1.000
_cell.angle_alpha   90.00
_cell.angle_beta   90.00
_cell.angle_gamma   90.00
#
_symmetry.space_group_name_H-M   'P 1'
#
loop_
_entity.id
_entity.type
_entity.pdbx_description
1 polymer ?
#
loop_
_entity_poly.entity_id
_entity_poly.type
_entity_poly.pdbx_seq_one_letter_code
_entity_poly.pdbx_strand_id
1 'polypeptide(L)'
;MAQTEAELFLIDAVKAQRWLEKKWIITALRNGGLRAQPLLLPQTLQLDKQAISRLLSQQILWQPFGIGLRQVAPNALLLRTLPASLRDADGQALIEEMQALNTEEEIIDCVVRHSIIAKTLLLAKMDEIIMRLTAFPLTQLKQEKLMKCFTDGDLGKLLK
;
A
#
# COMPACT_ATOMS: atom_id res chain seq x y z
N MET A 1 -3.81 32.10 -33.71
CA MET A 1 -4.29 30.75 -33.35
C MET A 1 -3.32 30.12 -32.35
N ALA A 2 -3.76 29.89 -31.13
CA ALA A 2 -2.97 29.11 -30.18
C ALA A 2 -3.08 27.65 -30.59
N GLN A 3 -2.00 27.04 -31.09
CA GLN A 3 -1.91 25.61 -31.23
C GLN A 3 -1.82 25.03 -29.80
N THR A 4 -2.87 24.37 -29.37
CA THR A 4 -2.81 23.54 -28.16
C THR A 4 -1.99 22.31 -28.55
N GLU A 5 -0.75 22.25 -28.09
CA GLU A 5 0.05 21.03 -28.20
C GLU A 5 -0.68 19.94 -27.41
N ALA A 6 -1.13 18.90 -28.10
CA ALA A 6 -1.71 17.73 -27.46
C ALA A 6 -0.58 16.95 -26.76
N GLU A 7 -0.60 16.95 -25.44
CA GLU A 7 0.29 16.12 -24.65
C GLU A 7 -0.40 14.78 -24.33
N LEU A 8 0.26 13.66 -24.65
CA LEU A 8 -0.18 12.33 -24.27
C LEU A 8 0.58 11.88 -23.02
N PHE A 9 -0.15 11.47 -22.01
CA PHE A 9 0.42 10.94 -20.77
C PHE A 9 0.18 9.44 -20.68
N LEU A 10 1.25 8.69 -20.47
CA LEU A 10 1.17 7.27 -20.11
C LEU A 10 1.32 7.13 -18.60
N ILE A 11 0.36 6.48 -17.95
CA ILE A 11 0.34 6.29 -16.50
C ILE A 11 0.47 4.80 -16.20
N ASP A 12 1.44 4.43 -15.34
CA ASP A 12 1.50 3.11 -14.75
C ASP A 12 0.48 3.03 -13.61
N ALA A 13 -0.68 2.45 -13.88
CA ALA A 13 -1.81 2.42 -12.95
C ALA A 13 -1.51 1.61 -11.68
N VAL A 14 -0.77 0.51 -11.79
CA VAL A 14 -0.40 -0.34 -10.63
C VAL A 14 0.56 0.42 -9.72
N LYS A 15 1.59 1.01 -10.30
CA LYS A 15 2.57 1.81 -9.56
C LYS A 15 1.93 3.05 -8.94
N ALA A 16 1.04 3.73 -9.67
CA ALA A 16 0.29 4.87 -9.18
C ALA A 16 -0.61 4.50 -8.01
N GLN A 17 -1.32 3.38 -8.07
CA GLN A 17 -2.15 2.90 -6.97
C GLN A 17 -1.33 2.60 -5.71
N ARG A 18 -0.19 1.94 -5.84
CA ARG A 18 0.73 1.69 -4.71
C ARG A 18 1.25 2.99 -4.09
N TRP A 19 1.63 3.94 -4.93
CA TRP A 19 2.10 5.24 -4.48
C TRP A 19 1.02 6.03 -3.74
N LEU A 20 -0.21 6.03 -4.25
CA LEU A 20 -1.37 6.67 -3.60
C LEU A 20 -1.69 6.00 -2.25
N GLU A 21 -1.63 4.68 -2.19
CA GLU A 21 -1.83 3.92 -0.95
C GLU A 21 -0.77 4.28 0.09
N LYS A 22 0.50 4.32 -0.31
CA LYS A 22 1.61 4.74 0.57
C LYS A 22 1.38 6.15 1.12
N LYS A 23 0.99 7.10 0.27
CA LYS A 23 0.68 8.48 0.69
C LYS A 23 -0.49 8.53 1.66
N TRP A 24 -1.53 7.76 1.41
CA TRP A 24 -2.68 7.68 2.29
C TRP A 24 -2.32 7.10 3.65
N ILE A 25 -1.54 6.01 3.70
CA ILE A 25 -1.07 5.40 4.95
C ILE A 25 -0.24 6.40 5.76
N ILE A 26 0.72 7.08 5.14
CA ILE A 26 1.56 8.07 5.83
C ILE A 26 0.70 9.19 6.42
N THR A 27 -0.29 9.68 5.68
CA THR A 27 -1.22 10.70 6.16
C THR A 27 -2.05 10.20 7.34
N ALA A 28 -2.57 8.98 7.26
CA ALA A 28 -3.36 8.38 8.33
C ALA A 28 -2.51 8.18 9.61
N LEU A 29 -1.27 7.73 9.49
CA LEU A 29 -0.36 7.58 10.63
C LEU A 29 -0.10 8.91 11.35
N ARG A 30 0.06 9.99 10.61
CA ARG A 30 0.21 11.35 11.17
C ARG A 30 -1.05 11.84 11.89
N ASN A 31 -2.21 11.34 11.50
CA ASN A 31 -3.52 11.72 12.05
C ASN A 31 -4.08 10.72 13.08
N GLY A 32 -3.23 9.93 13.70
CA GLY A 32 -3.62 9.02 14.79
C GLY A 32 -3.62 7.53 14.45
N GLY A 33 -3.21 7.17 13.25
CA GLY A 33 -3.07 5.77 12.81
C GLY A 33 -4.21 5.28 11.90
N LEU A 34 -4.05 4.06 11.42
CA LEU A 34 -5.05 3.36 10.62
C LEU A 34 -6.14 2.78 11.52
N ARG A 35 -7.37 2.89 11.07
CA ARG A 35 -8.50 2.34 11.81
C ARG A 35 -8.47 0.81 11.80
N ALA A 36 -8.36 0.22 12.97
CA ALA A 36 -8.46 -1.23 13.17
C ALA A 36 -9.90 -1.71 12.93
N GLN A 37 -10.05 -2.73 12.09
CA GLN A 37 -11.32 -3.40 11.84
C GLN A 37 -11.26 -4.83 12.37
N PRO A 38 -12.21 -5.27 13.19
CA PRO A 38 -12.27 -6.65 13.64
C PRO A 38 -12.42 -7.60 12.44
N LEU A 39 -11.68 -8.70 12.46
CA LEU A 39 -11.90 -9.79 11.53
C LEU A 39 -13.16 -10.56 11.92
N LEU A 40 -13.98 -10.94 10.95
CA LEU A 40 -15.15 -11.79 11.18
C LEU A 40 -14.75 -13.14 11.79
N LEU A 41 -13.65 -13.68 11.32
CA LEU A 41 -13.01 -14.88 11.83
C LEU A 41 -11.56 -14.55 12.20
N PRO A 42 -11.22 -14.42 13.49
CA PRO A 42 -9.84 -14.26 13.91
C PRO A 42 -8.99 -15.44 13.42
N GLN A 43 -7.76 -15.14 12.98
CA GLN A 43 -6.85 -16.13 12.41
C GLN A 43 -5.79 -16.53 13.44
N THR A 44 -5.61 -17.82 13.67
CA THR A 44 -4.50 -18.33 14.46
C THR A 44 -3.27 -18.51 13.58
N LEU A 45 -2.21 -17.79 13.92
CA LEU A 45 -0.95 -17.78 13.19
C LEU A 45 0.09 -18.61 13.94
N GLN A 46 0.78 -19.49 13.22
CA GLN A 46 1.85 -20.32 13.80
C GLN A 46 3.21 -19.64 13.55
N LEU A 47 3.90 -19.32 14.61
CA LEU A 47 5.21 -18.67 14.59
C LEU A 47 6.11 -19.29 15.67
N ASP A 48 7.42 -19.22 15.47
CA ASP A 48 8.34 -19.62 16.53
C ASP A 48 8.33 -18.63 17.71
N LYS A 49 8.79 -19.06 18.86
CA LYS A 49 8.79 -18.26 20.09
C LYS A 49 9.62 -16.98 19.96
N GLN A 50 10.72 -17.02 19.20
CA GLN A 50 11.57 -15.85 19.00
C GLN A 50 10.87 -14.79 18.12
N ALA A 51 10.19 -15.22 17.07
CA ALA A 51 9.39 -14.36 16.20
C ALA A 51 8.28 -13.68 16.98
N ILE A 52 7.55 -14.43 17.81
CA ILE A 52 6.49 -13.87 18.67
C ILE A 52 7.05 -12.85 19.66
N SER A 53 8.14 -13.20 20.34
CA SER A 53 8.79 -12.29 21.29
C SER A 53 9.23 -11.00 20.62
N ARG A 54 9.80 -11.09 19.42
CA ARG A 54 10.22 -9.92 18.63
C ARG A 54 9.02 -9.04 18.23
N LEU A 55 7.97 -9.64 17.67
CA LEU A 55 6.75 -8.92 17.30
C LEU A 55 6.12 -8.20 18.49
N LEU A 56 5.97 -8.87 19.62
CA LEU A 56 5.37 -8.27 20.81
C LEU A 56 6.25 -7.17 21.42
N SER A 57 7.57 -7.29 21.35
CA SER A 57 8.49 -6.24 21.80
C SER A 57 8.44 -4.98 20.93
N GLN A 58 8.05 -5.12 19.66
CA GLN A 58 7.94 -4.05 18.68
C GLN A 58 6.50 -3.56 18.48
N GLN A 59 5.60 -3.84 19.41
CA GLN A 59 4.18 -3.48 19.32
C GLN A 59 3.94 -2.00 18.98
N ILE A 60 4.76 -1.11 19.49
CA ILE A 60 4.68 0.33 19.24
C ILE A 60 4.80 0.66 17.74
N LEU A 61 5.59 -0.13 16.98
CA LEU A 61 5.80 0.10 15.56
C LEU A 61 4.61 -0.29 14.70
N TRP A 62 3.94 -1.39 14.99
CA TRP A 62 2.88 -1.92 14.13
C TRP A 62 1.46 -1.65 14.63
N GLN A 63 1.28 -1.34 15.90
CA GLN A 63 -0.03 -1.02 16.47
C GLN A 63 -0.75 0.15 15.75
N PRO A 64 -0.05 1.26 15.37
CA PRO A 64 -0.68 2.36 14.67
C PRO A 64 -1.25 1.99 13.29
N PHE A 65 -0.86 0.84 12.73
CA PHE A 65 -1.38 0.33 11.46
C PHE A 65 -2.73 -0.40 11.60
N GLY A 66 -3.33 -0.41 12.77
CA GLY A 66 -4.62 -1.09 13.00
C GLY A 66 -4.52 -2.62 13.07
N ILE A 67 -3.29 -3.16 13.21
CA ILE A 67 -3.03 -4.58 13.33
C ILE A 67 -3.16 -4.99 14.79
N GLY A 68 -4.05 -5.93 15.08
CA GLY A 68 -4.29 -6.44 16.44
C GLY A 68 -3.85 -7.87 16.59
N LEU A 69 -2.81 -8.10 17.37
CA LEU A 69 -2.26 -9.42 17.68
C LEU A 69 -2.42 -9.74 19.16
N ARG A 70 -2.74 -10.98 19.48
CA ARG A 70 -2.78 -11.51 20.84
C ARG A 70 -2.10 -12.87 20.90
N GLN A 71 -1.18 -13.06 21.83
CA GLN A 71 -0.60 -14.38 22.07
C GLN A 71 -1.62 -15.32 22.72
N VAL A 72 -1.82 -16.49 22.13
CA VAL A 72 -2.75 -17.52 22.62
C VAL A 72 -2.04 -18.80 23.02
N ALA A 73 -0.81 -19.02 22.53
CA ALA A 73 0.04 -20.14 22.90
C ALA A 73 1.51 -19.73 22.74
N PRO A 74 2.49 -20.49 23.27
CA PRO A 74 3.92 -20.16 23.13
C PRO A 74 4.40 -19.99 21.70
N ASN A 75 3.76 -20.65 20.74
CA ASN A 75 4.07 -20.63 19.31
C ASN A 75 2.89 -20.17 18.42
N ALA A 76 1.89 -19.53 19.01
CA ALA A 76 0.72 -19.08 18.28
C ALA A 76 0.28 -17.68 18.66
N LEU A 77 0.00 -16.85 17.64
CA LEU A 77 -0.65 -15.55 17.75
C LEU A 77 -2.06 -15.60 17.16
N LEU A 78 -2.97 -14.89 17.77
CA LEU A 78 -4.29 -14.64 17.22
C LEU A 78 -4.32 -13.27 16.55
N LEU A 79 -4.52 -13.23 15.24
CA LEU A 79 -4.77 -12.01 14.49
C LEU A 79 -6.25 -11.66 14.59
N ARG A 80 -6.56 -10.53 15.22
CA ARG A 80 -7.93 -10.11 15.53
C ARG A 80 -8.43 -8.95 14.69
N THR A 81 -7.56 -8.01 14.38
CA THR A 81 -7.91 -6.81 13.63
C THR A 81 -6.90 -6.54 12.53
N LEU A 82 -7.38 -6.01 11.42
CA LEU A 82 -6.58 -5.48 10.32
C LEU A 82 -7.21 -4.16 9.83
N PRO A 83 -6.44 -3.25 9.22
CA PRO A 83 -7.00 -2.11 8.53
C PRO A 83 -7.77 -2.58 7.27
N ALA A 84 -8.67 -1.74 6.76
CA ALA A 84 -9.51 -2.07 5.60
C ALA A 84 -8.69 -2.47 4.36
N SER A 85 -7.54 -1.85 4.15
CA SER A 85 -6.63 -2.14 3.03
C SER A 85 -6.00 -3.54 3.08
N LEU A 86 -5.96 -4.16 4.24
CA LEU A 86 -5.40 -5.51 4.45
C LEU A 86 -6.44 -6.59 4.70
N ARG A 87 -7.74 -6.27 4.59
CA ARG A 87 -8.83 -7.19 4.97
C ARG A 87 -8.75 -8.56 4.31
N ASP A 88 -8.33 -8.61 3.05
CA ASP A 88 -8.21 -9.86 2.28
C ASP A 88 -6.74 -10.30 2.09
N ALA A 89 -5.81 -9.69 2.82
CA ALA A 89 -4.41 -10.09 2.78
C ALA A 89 -4.20 -11.44 3.47
N ASP A 90 -3.16 -12.16 3.06
CA ASP A 90 -2.69 -13.34 3.78
C ASP A 90 -2.07 -12.92 5.12
N GLY A 91 -2.80 -13.12 6.21
CA GLY A 91 -2.37 -12.73 7.55
C GLY A 91 -1.10 -13.45 8.01
N GLN A 92 -0.93 -14.71 7.67
CA GLN A 92 0.28 -15.47 8.01
C GLN A 92 1.51 -14.87 7.32
N ALA A 93 1.45 -14.69 6.00
CA ALA A 93 2.55 -14.11 5.23
C ALA A 93 2.87 -12.67 5.66
N LEU A 94 1.86 -11.84 5.93
CA LEU A 94 2.03 -10.48 6.43
C LEU A 94 2.81 -10.44 7.75
N ILE A 95 2.39 -11.24 8.72
CA ILE A 95 2.99 -11.21 10.06
C ILE A 95 4.37 -11.87 10.06
N GLU A 96 4.58 -12.91 9.26
CA GLU A 96 5.92 -13.50 9.05
C GLU A 96 6.91 -12.49 8.47
N GLU A 97 6.49 -11.66 7.53
CA GLU A 97 7.34 -10.60 7.00
C GLU A 97 7.59 -9.50 8.03
N MET A 98 6.55 -9.07 8.75
CA MET A 98 6.65 -7.99 9.74
C MET A 98 7.63 -8.28 10.89
N GLN A 99 7.81 -9.54 11.27
CA GLN A 99 8.75 -9.90 12.35
C GLN A 99 10.20 -9.48 12.08
N ALA A 100 10.59 -9.35 10.82
CA ALA A 100 11.94 -8.99 10.41
C ALA A 100 12.14 -7.46 10.27
N LEU A 101 11.06 -6.67 10.37
CA LEU A 101 11.08 -5.24 10.15
C LEU A 101 11.37 -4.48 11.45
N ASN A 102 12.14 -3.40 11.36
CA ASN A 102 12.58 -2.64 12.53
C ASN A 102 12.18 -1.18 12.50
N THR A 103 11.68 -0.68 11.39
CA THR A 103 11.32 0.73 11.19
C THR A 103 9.87 0.88 10.70
N GLU A 104 9.28 2.03 11.00
CA GLU A 104 7.95 2.38 10.52
C GLU A 104 7.90 2.39 8.99
N GLU A 105 8.95 2.88 8.33
CA GLU A 105 9.00 2.93 6.87
C GLU A 105 8.97 1.53 6.24
N GLU A 106 9.73 0.59 6.80
CA GLU A 106 9.70 -0.81 6.36
C GLU A 106 8.31 -1.43 6.52
N ILE A 107 7.61 -1.10 7.62
CA ILE A 107 6.23 -1.57 7.84
C ILE A 107 5.26 -0.93 6.85
N ILE A 108 5.41 0.36 6.55
CA ILE A 108 4.62 1.03 5.51
C ILE A 108 4.76 0.29 4.17
N ASP A 109 5.99 0.02 3.76
CA ASP A 109 6.25 -0.67 2.49
C ASP A 109 5.70 -2.11 2.49
N CYS A 110 5.81 -2.82 3.61
CA CYS A 110 5.22 -4.14 3.80
C CYS A 110 3.68 -4.09 3.65
N VAL A 111 3.03 -3.17 4.35
CA VAL A 111 1.57 -2.99 4.29
C VAL A 111 1.11 -2.66 2.88
N VAL A 112 1.83 -1.79 2.16
CA VAL A 112 1.52 -1.46 0.76
C VAL A 112 1.64 -2.69 -0.15
N ARG A 113 2.65 -3.54 0.04
CA ARG A 113 2.82 -4.77 -0.75
C ARG A 113 1.70 -5.78 -0.51
N HIS A 114 1.24 -5.91 0.72
CA HIS A 114 0.17 -6.83 1.11
C HIS A 114 -1.24 -6.23 0.91
N SER A 115 -1.35 -4.92 0.75
CA SER A 115 -2.64 -4.29 0.44
C SER A 115 -3.16 -4.79 -0.91
N ILE A 116 -4.50 -4.94 -0.99
CA ILE A 116 -5.13 -5.45 -2.19
C ILE A 116 -5.07 -4.39 -3.27
N ILE A 117 -4.10 -4.58 -4.14
CA ILE A 117 -4.14 -3.99 -5.46
C ILE A 117 -4.91 -5.00 -6.30
N ALA A 118 -6.09 -4.62 -6.75
CA ALA A 118 -6.88 -5.48 -7.61
C ALA A 118 -6.00 -5.97 -8.76
N LYS A 119 -5.85 -7.29 -8.88
CA LYS A 119 -5.07 -7.91 -9.97
C LYS A 119 -5.61 -7.50 -11.35
N THR A 120 -6.90 -7.16 -11.40
CA THR A 120 -7.57 -6.63 -12.59
C THR A 120 -8.05 -5.22 -12.28
N LEU A 121 -7.44 -4.23 -12.91
CA LEU A 121 -7.88 -2.85 -12.86
C LEU A 121 -9.11 -2.70 -13.76
N LEU A 122 -10.28 -2.55 -13.15
CA LEU A 122 -11.49 -2.18 -13.86
C LEU A 122 -11.39 -0.71 -14.31
N LEU A 123 -11.98 -0.37 -15.48
CA LEU A 123 -12.00 1.00 -16.00
C LEU A 123 -12.45 2.03 -14.96
N ALA A 124 -13.48 1.70 -14.17
CA ALA A 124 -13.95 2.57 -13.10
C ALA A 124 -12.89 2.88 -12.03
N LYS A 125 -12.00 1.93 -11.72
CA LYS A 125 -10.88 2.16 -10.81
C LYS A 125 -9.77 2.98 -11.45
N MET A 126 -9.57 2.88 -12.76
CA MET A 126 -8.61 3.72 -13.47
C MET A 126 -9.03 5.19 -13.43
N ASP A 127 -10.30 5.48 -13.62
CA ASP A 127 -10.84 6.84 -13.49
C ASP A 127 -10.64 7.39 -12.07
N GLU A 128 -10.88 6.57 -11.04
CA GLU A 128 -10.63 6.94 -9.65
C GLU A 128 -9.14 7.25 -9.41
N ILE A 129 -8.23 6.43 -9.92
CA ILE A 129 -6.78 6.64 -9.81
C ILE A 129 -6.39 7.96 -10.48
N ILE A 130 -6.86 8.21 -11.69
CA ILE A 130 -6.60 9.45 -12.42
C ILE A 130 -7.11 10.66 -11.64
N MET A 131 -8.34 10.61 -11.13
CA MET A 131 -8.93 11.66 -10.30
C MET A 131 -8.08 11.95 -9.06
N ARG A 132 -7.61 10.92 -8.37
CA ARG A 132 -6.75 11.07 -7.18
C ARG A 132 -5.37 11.64 -7.53
N LEU A 133 -4.82 11.28 -8.68
CA LEU A 133 -3.54 11.82 -9.15
C LEU A 133 -3.61 13.31 -9.49
N THR A 134 -4.76 13.82 -9.89
CA THR A 134 -4.93 15.26 -10.19
C THR A 134 -4.74 16.16 -8.96
N ALA A 135 -4.82 15.61 -7.75
CA ALA A 135 -4.52 16.35 -6.52
C ALA A 135 -3.02 16.65 -6.33
N PHE A 136 -2.14 16.05 -7.14
CA PHE A 136 -0.70 16.21 -7.04
C PHE A 136 -0.12 16.97 -8.23
N PRO A 137 0.96 17.76 -8.05
CA PRO A 137 1.62 18.45 -9.15
C PRO A 137 2.18 17.46 -10.19
N LEU A 138 2.07 17.79 -11.48
CA LEU A 138 2.62 16.98 -12.58
C LEU A 138 4.12 16.74 -12.42
N THR A 139 4.86 17.70 -11.90
CA THR A 139 6.29 17.58 -11.63
C THR A 139 6.59 16.46 -10.65
N GLN A 140 5.80 16.33 -9.58
CA GLN A 140 5.94 15.25 -8.60
C GLN A 140 5.63 13.89 -9.22
N LEU A 141 4.57 13.78 -10.01
CA LEU A 141 4.18 12.53 -10.67
C LEU A 141 5.25 12.05 -11.67
N LYS A 142 5.92 12.98 -12.35
CA LYS A 142 7.05 12.68 -13.25
C LYS A 142 8.29 12.24 -12.47
N GLN A 143 8.62 12.91 -11.35
CA GLN A 143 9.76 12.54 -10.50
C GLN A 143 9.61 11.14 -9.92
N GLU A 144 8.41 10.77 -9.51
CA GLU A 144 8.10 9.42 -8.99
C GLU A 144 7.96 8.37 -10.11
N LYS A 145 8.19 8.76 -11.37
CA LYS A 145 8.08 7.89 -12.54
C LYS A 145 6.71 7.17 -12.66
N LEU A 146 5.66 7.83 -12.19
CA LEU A 146 4.28 7.34 -12.28
C LEU A 146 3.67 7.61 -13.65
N MET A 147 4.16 8.65 -14.32
CA MET A 147 3.69 9.03 -15.64
C MET A 147 4.85 9.40 -16.56
N LYS A 148 4.66 9.15 -17.83
CA LYS A 148 5.55 9.56 -18.91
C LYS A 148 4.78 10.45 -19.89
N CYS A 149 5.32 11.61 -20.18
CA CYS A 149 4.79 12.50 -21.20
C CYS A 149 5.40 12.16 -22.55
N PHE A 150 4.60 12.12 -23.58
CA PHE A 150 4.99 11.96 -24.97
C PHE A 150 4.59 13.20 -25.75
N THR A 151 5.55 13.75 -26.48
CA THR A 151 5.33 14.83 -27.44
C THR A 151 4.99 14.25 -28.82
N ASP A 152 4.48 15.07 -29.73
CA ASP A 152 4.19 14.65 -31.11
C ASP A 152 5.39 14.02 -31.81
N GLY A 153 6.61 14.50 -31.50
CA GLY A 153 7.85 13.94 -32.01
C GLY A 153 8.15 12.53 -31.51
N ASP A 154 7.81 12.25 -30.23
CA ASP A 154 8.00 10.93 -29.63
C ASP A 154 6.99 9.92 -30.19
N LEU A 155 5.74 10.36 -30.40
CA LEU A 155 4.68 9.55 -31.01
C LEU A 155 5.03 9.18 -32.47
N GLY A 156 5.61 10.11 -33.22
CA GLY A 156 6.06 9.84 -34.58
C GLY A 156 7.13 8.75 -34.65
N LYS A 157 8.01 8.64 -33.65
CA LYS A 157 9.02 7.58 -33.54
C LYS A 157 8.44 6.22 -33.17
N LEU A 158 7.37 6.19 -32.36
CA LEU A 158 6.71 4.95 -31.93
C LEU A 158 5.86 4.32 -33.03
N LEU A 159 5.35 5.13 -33.98
CA LEU A 159 4.48 4.71 -35.05
C LEU A 159 5.25 4.28 -36.34
N LYS A 160 6.55 4.38 -36.32
CA LYS A 160 7.40 3.91 -37.43
C LYS A 160 7.85 2.43 -37.17
#